data_b98e256c33f705063b6ef0ddb50740de
#
_entry.id   b98e256c33f705063b6ef0ddb50740de
#
_cell.length_a   1.000
_cell.length_b   1.000
_cell.length_c   1.000
_cell.angle_alpha   90.00
_cell.angle_beta   90.00
_cell.angle_gamma   90.00
#
_symmetry.space_group_name_H-M   'P 1'
#
loop_
_entity.id
_entity.type
_entity.pdbx_description
1 polymer ?
#
loop_
_entity_poly.entity_id
_entity_poly.type
_entity_poly.pdbx_seq_one_letter_code
_entity_poly.pdbx_strand_id
1 'polypeptide(L)'
;MSSDVLFLSPLERHAPALTGLRDAFGGGEVLAGTGFSEALRTAFAEGRPTVGLCAAGILIRLLADQLHDKHSEPPVVMVTEAGNFVPLLGGHHGANRLAQDLAEAGAGFALISTASDAALGAVVEDPAPGYALTNPEHAATFQQRLAGGEAANGVRVEGDWPLRSDGPARENPAAILSLGTEGEGGETHLRYCRRDLVLGLGCERGADPEAMTMAVIEALEQAGVDPLALAGIASVDLKQDEPALARLSERLGLPLRFFSAEALAGVSVPNPSSVVEAEIGTPSVAEAAALLGAGDRGESAAALVLEKQKFGIGTLALARAREAITDFEAVGTPRGRLQLIGLGPGRADWRLSGTAAALRSADHLVGYGYYTDQVQPLPHQQVHTFALGEEEQRCQFALDLATTGVSVALICSGDAGVYAMGALTFELAARAEDRRVQAVDIQAHPGVSAMFGAAARLGAPLGHDFCAVSLSDLMTPWSVIERRLQGAASADFVVCFYNPVSLKRDWQLAAARDILLAHRPAETPVVICRQIGRAEESYTHRDLGSLDPADVDMFCMVIVGSSQTRRFQPVKNGPTHLFTPRGYLNRGEDPKE
;
A
#
# COMPACT_ATOMS: atom_id res chain seq x y z
N MET A 1 -1.60 2.31 -13.38
CA MET A 1 -0.23 1.80 -13.60
C MET A 1 0.80 2.89 -13.89
N SER A 2 0.48 4.05 -14.47
CA SER A 2 1.48 5.07 -14.83
C SER A 2 2.16 5.76 -13.64
N SER A 3 1.54 5.84 -12.48
CA SER A 3 2.06 6.58 -11.32
C SER A 3 3.11 5.86 -10.47
N ASP A 4 3.24 4.55 -10.60
CA ASP A 4 4.15 3.74 -9.76
C ASP A 4 5.45 3.28 -10.45
N VAL A 5 5.71 3.72 -11.66
CA VAL A 5 6.92 3.33 -12.40
C VAL A 5 8.15 4.11 -11.90
N LEU A 6 9.25 3.38 -11.63
CA LEU A 6 10.54 3.99 -11.30
C LEU A 6 11.42 4.11 -12.55
N PHE A 7 11.73 5.34 -12.95
CA PHE A 7 12.68 5.67 -14.03
C PHE A 7 14.05 5.93 -13.42
N LEU A 8 15.08 5.17 -13.79
CA LEU A 8 16.38 5.28 -13.14
C LEU A 8 17.57 5.17 -14.09
N SER A 9 18.70 5.78 -13.67
CA SER A 9 19.99 5.68 -14.35
C SER A 9 21.16 5.84 -13.38
N PRO A 10 22.30 5.13 -13.61
CA PRO A 10 23.52 5.34 -12.83
C PRO A 10 24.18 6.70 -13.10
N LEU A 11 23.77 7.43 -14.11
CA LEU A 11 24.42 8.68 -14.56
C LEU A 11 23.48 9.88 -14.33
N GLU A 12 23.91 10.87 -13.53
CA GLU A 12 23.17 12.11 -13.26
C GLU A 12 22.79 12.88 -14.53
N ARG A 13 23.64 12.86 -15.55
CA ARG A 13 23.39 13.51 -16.83
C ARG A 13 22.15 12.99 -17.58
N HIS A 14 21.63 11.84 -17.19
CA HIS A 14 20.43 11.24 -17.78
C HIS A 14 19.12 11.75 -17.14
N ALA A 15 19.19 12.51 -16.05
CA ALA A 15 18.00 13.02 -15.36
C ALA A 15 17.02 13.78 -16.29
N PRO A 16 17.46 14.67 -17.20
CA PRO A 16 16.54 15.36 -18.13
C PRO A 16 15.83 14.39 -19.09
N ALA A 17 16.54 13.38 -19.60
CA ALA A 17 15.97 12.39 -20.52
C ALA A 17 14.94 11.50 -19.82
N LEU A 18 15.23 11.05 -18.60
CA LEU A 18 14.30 10.27 -17.76
C LEU A 18 13.07 11.09 -17.36
N THR A 19 13.26 12.38 -17.02
CA THR A 19 12.15 13.29 -16.71
C THR A 19 11.25 13.48 -17.94
N GLY A 20 11.81 13.72 -19.12
CA GLY A 20 11.05 13.83 -20.36
C GLY A 20 10.26 12.54 -20.69
N LEU A 21 10.87 11.37 -20.47
CA LEU A 21 10.21 10.08 -20.67
C LEU A 21 9.08 9.85 -19.66
N ARG A 22 9.30 10.12 -18.38
CA ARG A 22 8.27 10.08 -17.35
C ARG A 22 7.09 10.99 -17.68
N ASP A 23 7.36 12.22 -18.07
CA ASP A 23 6.31 13.21 -18.38
C ASP A 23 5.50 12.79 -19.60
N ALA A 24 6.15 12.25 -20.64
CA ALA A 24 5.48 11.68 -21.79
C ALA A 24 4.63 10.44 -21.45
N PHE A 25 5.12 9.61 -20.55
CA PHE A 25 4.41 8.42 -20.06
C PHE A 25 3.23 8.75 -19.13
N GLY A 26 3.21 9.95 -18.54
CA GLY A 26 2.12 10.44 -17.71
C GLY A 26 2.28 10.21 -16.21
N GLY A 27 3.48 9.88 -15.71
CA GLY A 27 3.75 9.76 -14.28
C GLY A 27 4.93 8.87 -13.93
N GLY A 28 5.23 8.77 -12.63
CA GLY A 28 6.33 7.96 -12.10
C GLY A 28 7.38 8.77 -11.35
N GLU A 29 8.35 8.09 -10.79
CA GLU A 29 9.47 8.67 -10.05
C GLU A 29 10.75 8.63 -10.88
N VAL A 30 11.61 9.64 -10.78
CA VAL A 30 12.90 9.70 -11.49
C VAL A 30 14.04 9.73 -10.50
N LEU A 31 15.04 8.83 -10.68
CA LEU A 31 16.28 8.80 -9.92
C LEU A 31 17.48 8.63 -10.87
N ALA A 32 18.41 9.58 -10.85
CA ALA A 32 19.64 9.50 -11.63
C ALA A 32 20.86 9.75 -10.73
N GLY A 33 21.92 8.96 -10.93
CA GLY A 33 23.16 9.09 -10.18
C GLY A 33 23.20 8.28 -8.88
N THR A 34 23.52 8.96 -7.77
CA THR A 34 23.73 8.34 -6.46
C THR A 34 22.49 7.61 -5.96
N GLY A 35 22.65 6.39 -5.41
CA GLY A 35 21.52 5.59 -4.92
C GLY A 35 20.88 4.66 -5.97
N PHE A 36 21.26 4.74 -7.24
CA PHE A 36 20.73 3.91 -8.33
C PHE A 36 20.64 2.42 -8.00
N SER A 37 21.73 1.82 -7.51
CA SER A 37 21.78 0.37 -7.24
C SER A 37 20.85 -0.06 -6.10
N GLU A 38 20.74 0.76 -5.07
CA GLU A 38 19.88 0.51 -3.94
C GLU A 38 18.40 0.69 -4.32
N ALA A 39 18.09 1.76 -5.03
CA ALA A 39 16.74 2.03 -5.51
C ALA A 39 16.22 0.93 -6.46
N LEU A 40 17.06 0.45 -7.38
CA LEU A 40 16.72 -0.67 -8.27
C LEU A 40 16.38 -1.94 -7.49
N ARG A 41 17.24 -2.34 -6.54
CA ARG A 41 17.03 -3.53 -5.72
C ARG A 41 15.81 -3.44 -4.84
N THR A 42 15.57 -2.27 -4.25
CA THR A 42 14.39 -2.00 -3.43
C THR A 42 13.13 -2.06 -4.27
N ALA A 43 13.09 -1.38 -5.41
CA ALA A 43 11.93 -1.39 -6.31
C ALA A 43 11.60 -2.81 -6.79
N PHE A 44 12.61 -3.60 -7.15
CA PHE A 44 12.42 -4.99 -7.56
C PHE A 44 11.85 -5.86 -6.42
N ALA A 45 12.41 -5.75 -5.21
CA ALA A 45 11.93 -6.49 -4.03
C ALA A 45 10.48 -6.09 -3.63
N GLU A 46 10.08 -4.86 -3.93
CA GLU A 46 8.73 -4.32 -3.66
C GLU A 46 7.73 -4.64 -4.80
N GLY A 47 8.15 -5.35 -5.84
CA GLY A 47 7.28 -5.66 -6.99
C GLY A 47 7.01 -4.46 -7.92
N ARG A 48 7.82 -3.40 -7.84
CA ARG A 48 7.60 -2.13 -8.53
C ARG A 48 8.15 -2.15 -9.96
N PRO A 49 7.35 -1.74 -10.98
CA PRO A 49 7.83 -1.62 -12.35
C PRO A 49 8.99 -0.63 -12.48
N THR A 50 10.02 -1.00 -13.23
CA THR A 50 11.26 -0.22 -13.31
C THR A 50 11.70 -0.01 -14.76
N VAL A 51 12.10 1.22 -15.09
CA VAL A 51 12.64 1.62 -16.40
C VAL A 51 14.06 2.14 -16.24
N GLY A 52 15.04 1.40 -16.75
CA GLY A 52 16.47 1.70 -16.58
C GLY A 52 17.13 2.25 -17.84
N LEU A 53 17.59 3.51 -17.83
CA LEU A 53 18.44 4.07 -18.88
C LEU A 53 19.91 3.74 -18.62
N CYS A 54 20.31 2.50 -18.96
CA CYS A 54 21.67 1.98 -18.83
C CYS A 54 21.81 0.65 -19.58
N ALA A 55 23.01 0.07 -19.61
CA ALA A 55 23.23 -1.21 -20.25
C ALA A 55 22.51 -2.37 -19.52
N ALA A 56 21.88 -3.29 -20.26
CA ALA A 56 21.16 -4.46 -19.72
C ALA A 56 21.95 -5.25 -18.68
N GLY A 57 23.24 -5.46 -18.94
CA GLY A 57 24.13 -6.19 -18.02
C GLY A 57 24.34 -5.52 -16.66
N ILE A 58 24.04 -4.23 -16.50
CA ILE A 58 24.08 -3.54 -15.21
C ILE A 58 22.84 -3.93 -14.41
N LEU A 59 21.64 -3.82 -15.01
CA LEU A 59 20.37 -4.17 -14.38
C LEU A 59 20.37 -5.65 -13.94
N ILE A 60 20.73 -6.57 -14.85
CA ILE A 60 20.74 -8.01 -14.58
C ILE A 60 21.71 -8.35 -13.44
N ARG A 61 22.95 -7.81 -13.45
CA ARG A 61 23.93 -8.11 -12.38
C ARG A 61 23.54 -7.57 -11.02
N LEU A 62 22.87 -6.42 -10.96
CA LEU A 62 22.39 -5.84 -9.71
C LEU A 62 21.20 -6.61 -9.12
N LEU A 63 20.43 -7.29 -9.96
CA LEU A 63 19.26 -8.07 -9.55
C LEU A 63 19.53 -9.58 -9.44
N ALA A 64 20.73 -10.05 -9.83
CA ALA A 64 21.04 -11.48 -9.96
C ALA A 64 20.75 -12.31 -8.70
N ASP A 65 20.93 -11.74 -7.53
CA ASP A 65 20.66 -12.36 -6.23
C ASP A 65 19.18 -12.34 -5.82
N GLN A 66 18.32 -11.71 -6.60
CA GLN A 66 16.86 -11.65 -6.40
C GLN A 66 16.07 -12.41 -7.48
N LEU A 67 16.74 -12.94 -8.51
CA LEU A 67 16.11 -13.67 -9.61
C LEU A 67 15.94 -15.15 -9.24
N HIS A 68 14.82 -15.49 -8.61
CA HIS A 68 14.55 -16.85 -8.13
C HIS A 68 13.35 -17.50 -8.81
N ASP A 69 12.33 -16.73 -9.16
CA ASP A 69 11.10 -17.22 -9.76
C ASP A 69 10.55 -16.21 -10.76
N LYS A 70 10.58 -16.58 -12.04
CA LYS A 70 10.09 -15.76 -13.16
C LYS A 70 8.61 -15.37 -13.05
N HIS A 71 7.83 -16.10 -12.22
CA HIS A 71 6.41 -15.84 -12.02
C HIS A 71 6.13 -14.78 -10.93
N SER A 72 7.15 -14.32 -10.23
CA SER A 72 7.05 -13.26 -9.22
C SER A 72 7.87 -12.00 -9.57
N GLU A 73 8.61 -12.03 -10.69
CA GLU A 73 9.46 -10.93 -11.11
C GLU A 73 8.64 -9.74 -11.61
N PRO A 74 8.86 -8.52 -11.05
CA PRO A 74 8.21 -7.31 -11.55
C PRO A 74 8.74 -6.88 -12.93
N PRO A 75 8.02 -6.03 -13.67
CA PRO A 75 8.46 -5.49 -14.95
C PRO A 75 9.77 -4.70 -14.83
N VAL A 76 10.79 -5.10 -15.59
CA VAL A 76 12.05 -4.35 -15.76
C VAL A 76 12.29 -4.12 -17.24
N VAL A 77 12.24 -2.84 -17.65
CA VAL A 77 12.48 -2.40 -19.04
C VAL A 77 13.76 -1.60 -19.09
N MET A 78 14.64 -1.96 -20.02
CA MET A 78 15.82 -1.17 -20.33
C MET A 78 15.50 -0.16 -21.44
N VAL A 79 16.00 1.07 -21.31
CA VAL A 79 16.00 2.07 -22.37
C VAL A 79 17.41 2.17 -22.96
N THR A 80 17.54 2.06 -24.27
CA THR A 80 18.80 2.29 -24.97
C THR A 80 19.08 3.78 -25.15
N GLU A 81 20.33 4.17 -25.41
CA GLU A 81 20.67 5.57 -25.74
C GLU A 81 19.95 6.07 -27.02
N ALA A 82 19.53 5.15 -27.87
CA ALA A 82 18.73 5.46 -29.08
C ALA A 82 17.23 5.59 -28.80
N GLY A 83 16.78 5.46 -27.53
CA GLY A 83 15.37 5.59 -27.15
C GLY A 83 14.55 4.32 -27.39
N ASN A 84 15.16 3.16 -27.65
CA ASN A 84 14.42 1.89 -27.78
C ASN A 84 14.22 1.23 -26.42
N PHE A 85 13.08 0.57 -26.24
CA PHE A 85 12.65 -0.06 -25.01
C PHE A 85 12.76 -1.58 -25.11
N VAL A 86 13.52 -2.20 -24.18
CA VAL A 86 13.78 -3.64 -24.18
C VAL A 86 13.30 -4.24 -22.87
N PRO A 87 12.26 -5.06 -22.86
CA PRO A 87 11.86 -5.83 -21.67
C PRO A 87 12.97 -6.78 -21.27
N LEU A 88 13.43 -6.72 -20.02
CA LEU A 88 14.47 -7.61 -19.52
C LEU A 88 13.93 -8.71 -18.59
N LEU A 89 13.03 -8.33 -17.68
CA LEU A 89 12.45 -9.22 -16.65
C LEU A 89 10.96 -8.94 -16.51
N GLY A 90 10.21 -9.89 -15.98
CA GLY A 90 8.78 -9.72 -15.75
C GLY A 90 7.95 -9.68 -17.03
N GLY A 91 8.36 -10.39 -18.08
CA GLY A 91 7.61 -10.48 -19.35
C GLY A 91 6.17 -10.98 -19.16
N HIS A 92 5.96 -11.90 -18.21
CA HIS A 92 4.62 -12.41 -17.83
C HIS A 92 3.85 -11.47 -16.90
N HIS A 93 4.47 -10.41 -16.41
CA HIS A 93 3.93 -9.44 -15.46
C HIS A 93 3.89 -8.03 -16.02
N GLY A 94 3.77 -7.89 -17.36
CA GLY A 94 3.52 -6.63 -18.03
C GLY A 94 4.76 -5.87 -18.51
N ALA A 95 6.00 -6.43 -18.48
CA ALA A 95 7.18 -5.73 -19.00
C ALA A 95 7.09 -5.46 -20.50
N ASN A 96 6.54 -6.40 -21.28
CA ASN A 96 6.36 -6.22 -22.72
C ASN A 96 5.38 -5.09 -23.01
N ARG A 97 4.28 -5.05 -22.27
CA ARG A 97 3.29 -3.98 -22.36
C ARG A 97 3.86 -2.64 -21.93
N LEU A 98 4.58 -2.59 -20.80
CA LEU A 98 5.23 -1.36 -20.35
C LEU A 98 6.20 -0.82 -21.40
N ALA A 99 6.95 -1.70 -22.10
CA ALA A 99 7.83 -1.30 -23.18
C ALA A 99 7.06 -0.74 -24.40
N GLN A 100 5.90 -1.29 -24.73
CA GLN A 100 5.01 -0.80 -25.81
C GLN A 100 4.42 0.57 -25.44
N ASP A 101 3.84 0.70 -24.25
CA ASP A 101 3.27 1.96 -23.76
C ASP A 101 4.32 3.10 -23.74
N LEU A 102 5.56 2.77 -23.31
CA LEU A 102 6.69 3.70 -23.35
C LEU A 102 7.11 4.08 -24.77
N ALA A 103 7.07 3.13 -25.70
CA ALA A 103 7.40 3.38 -27.09
C ALA A 103 6.37 4.31 -27.75
N GLU A 104 5.09 4.11 -27.47
CA GLU A 104 4.00 4.98 -27.93
C GLU A 104 4.12 6.40 -27.37
N ALA A 105 4.47 6.52 -26.07
CA ALA A 105 4.67 7.80 -25.41
C ALA A 105 5.95 8.52 -25.85
N GLY A 106 7.05 7.81 -26.07
CA GLY A 106 8.40 8.36 -26.23
C GLY A 106 8.95 8.39 -27.66
N ALA A 107 8.16 8.06 -28.69
CA ALA A 107 8.59 7.99 -30.10
C ALA A 107 9.79 7.05 -30.36
N GLY A 108 9.96 6.00 -29.53
CA GLY A 108 10.92 4.92 -29.69
C GLY A 108 10.28 3.64 -30.23
N PHE A 109 11.03 2.54 -30.16
CA PHE A 109 10.54 1.21 -30.52
C PHE A 109 10.64 0.27 -29.34
N ALA A 110 9.59 -0.53 -29.10
CA ALA A 110 9.66 -1.67 -28.18
C ALA A 110 10.30 -2.86 -28.91
N LEU A 111 11.43 -3.34 -28.37
CA LEU A 111 12.14 -4.51 -28.90
C LEU A 111 11.74 -5.75 -28.10
N ILE A 112 10.59 -6.30 -28.44
CA ILE A 112 10.05 -7.47 -27.78
C ILE A 112 10.59 -8.74 -28.43
N SER A 113 11.02 -9.72 -27.63
CA SER A 113 11.75 -10.90 -28.11
C SER A 113 11.10 -12.23 -27.73
N THR A 114 9.80 -12.25 -27.34
CA THR A 114 9.12 -13.52 -27.09
C THR A 114 8.66 -14.18 -28.38
N ALA A 115 8.65 -15.52 -28.41
CA ALA A 115 8.28 -16.26 -29.62
C ALA A 115 6.84 -15.97 -30.08
N SER A 116 5.93 -15.74 -29.15
CA SER A 116 4.54 -15.40 -29.42
C SER A 116 4.39 -13.99 -30.00
N ASP A 117 5.17 -13.01 -29.52
CA ASP A 117 5.12 -11.65 -30.05
C ASP A 117 5.61 -11.59 -31.49
N ALA A 118 6.67 -12.34 -31.82
CA ALA A 118 7.21 -12.39 -33.17
C ALA A 118 6.21 -13.02 -34.16
N ALA A 119 5.38 -13.96 -33.71
CA ALA A 119 4.41 -14.68 -34.55
C ALA A 119 3.02 -14.04 -34.60
N LEU A 120 2.59 -13.34 -33.54
CA LEU A 120 1.21 -12.89 -33.34
C LEU A 120 1.08 -11.39 -33.05
N GLY A 121 2.20 -10.69 -32.76
CA GLY A 121 2.17 -9.29 -32.30
C GLY A 121 1.53 -9.11 -30.92
N ALA A 122 1.42 -10.21 -30.12
CA ALA A 122 0.80 -10.18 -28.81
C ALA A 122 1.31 -11.29 -27.88
N VAL A 123 1.29 -11.03 -26.59
CA VAL A 123 1.59 -12.02 -25.55
C VAL A 123 0.33 -12.82 -25.27
N VAL A 124 0.35 -14.12 -25.57
CA VAL A 124 -0.83 -14.98 -25.39
C VAL A 124 -1.22 -15.17 -23.92
N GLU A 125 -0.28 -15.08 -22.99
CA GLU A 125 -0.51 -15.21 -21.54
C GLU A 125 -0.95 -13.89 -20.88
N ASP A 126 -0.72 -12.75 -21.53
CA ASP A 126 -1.11 -11.41 -21.06
C ASP A 126 -2.04 -10.74 -22.10
N PRO A 127 -3.33 -11.13 -22.12
CA PRO A 127 -4.28 -10.60 -23.08
C PRO A 127 -4.52 -9.10 -22.91
N ALA A 128 -4.98 -8.43 -23.95
CA ALA A 128 -5.35 -7.03 -23.91
C ALA A 128 -6.34 -6.75 -22.76
N PRO A 129 -6.34 -5.52 -22.16
CA PRO A 129 -7.32 -5.16 -21.15
C PRO A 129 -8.75 -5.46 -21.57
N GLY A 130 -9.55 -5.94 -20.65
CA GLY A 130 -10.93 -6.36 -20.91
C GLY A 130 -11.05 -7.77 -21.48
N TYR A 131 -9.98 -8.56 -21.50
CA TYR A 131 -9.99 -9.97 -21.92
C TYR A 131 -9.31 -10.86 -20.90
N ALA A 132 -9.64 -12.15 -20.90
CA ALA A 132 -9.00 -13.17 -20.07
C ALA A 132 -8.80 -14.47 -20.86
N LEU A 133 -7.67 -15.14 -20.64
CA LEU A 133 -7.39 -16.47 -21.17
C LEU A 133 -8.11 -17.52 -20.31
N THR A 134 -8.97 -18.36 -20.94
CA THR A 134 -9.82 -19.32 -20.22
C THR A 134 -9.18 -20.69 -20.03
N ASN A 135 -8.11 -21.01 -20.76
CA ASN A 135 -7.34 -22.26 -20.66
C ASN A 135 -5.82 -21.99 -20.55
N PRO A 136 -5.36 -21.28 -19.47
CA PRO A 136 -3.98 -20.86 -19.30
C PRO A 136 -2.99 -22.04 -19.19
N GLU A 137 -3.44 -23.21 -18.77
CA GLU A 137 -2.64 -24.44 -18.67
C GLU A 137 -2.04 -24.89 -20.02
N HIS A 138 -2.64 -24.49 -21.12
CA HIS A 138 -2.17 -24.82 -22.47
C HIS A 138 -1.26 -23.74 -23.08
N ALA A 139 -1.15 -22.57 -22.47
CA ALA A 139 -0.42 -21.42 -23.05
C ALA A 139 1.05 -21.73 -23.30
N ALA A 140 1.74 -22.34 -22.34
CA ALA A 140 3.17 -22.68 -22.48
C ALA A 140 3.42 -23.69 -23.62
N THR A 141 2.61 -24.73 -23.75
CA THR A 141 2.69 -25.72 -24.83
C THR A 141 2.40 -25.09 -26.19
N PHE A 142 1.37 -24.23 -26.24
CA PHE A 142 1.01 -23.46 -27.42
C PHE A 142 2.17 -22.58 -27.90
N GLN A 143 2.82 -21.85 -27.01
CA GLN A 143 3.99 -21.03 -27.32
C GLN A 143 5.18 -21.85 -27.81
N GLN A 144 5.46 -23.00 -27.18
CA GLN A 144 6.56 -23.89 -27.60
C GLN A 144 6.35 -24.42 -29.02
N ARG A 145 5.11 -24.75 -29.39
CA ARG A 145 4.76 -25.21 -30.75
C ARG A 145 4.94 -24.08 -31.78
N LEU A 146 4.53 -22.86 -31.45
CA LEU A 146 4.78 -21.68 -32.30
C LEU A 146 6.29 -21.45 -32.50
N ALA A 147 7.08 -21.53 -31.44
CA ALA A 147 8.54 -21.37 -31.49
C ALA A 147 9.24 -22.52 -32.25
N GLY A 148 8.69 -23.73 -32.22
CA GLY A 148 9.22 -24.92 -32.88
C GLY A 148 9.07 -24.95 -34.41
N GLY A 149 8.54 -23.89 -35.02
CA GLY A 149 8.41 -23.76 -36.47
C GLY A 149 7.03 -24.19 -37.02
N GLU A 150 6.12 -24.68 -36.18
CA GLU A 150 4.73 -24.95 -36.58
C GLU A 150 3.99 -23.67 -36.99
N ALA A 151 4.48 -22.50 -36.54
CA ALA A 151 4.01 -21.19 -36.97
C ALA A 151 4.04 -20.98 -38.50
N ALA A 152 4.86 -21.74 -39.23
CA ALA A 152 4.87 -21.74 -40.70
C ALA A 152 3.51 -22.09 -41.30
N ASN A 153 2.66 -22.82 -40.57
CA ASN A 153 1.30 -23.19 -40.98
C ASN A 153 0.26 -22.13 -40.60
N GLY A 154 0.66 -21.05 -39.91
CA GLY A 154 -0.18 -19.92 -39.57
C GLY A 154 -1.02 -20.13 -38.30
N VAL A 155 -1.51 -19.04 -37.77
CA VAL A 155 -2.46 -18.99 -36.66
C VAL A 155 -3.77 -18.43 -37.17
N ARG A 156 -4.88 -19.08 -36.81
CA ARG A 156 -6.23 -18.58 -37.11
C ARG A 156 -6.77 -17.86 -35.86
N VAL A 157 -7.26 -16.66 -36.06
CA VAL A 157 -7.96 -15.89 -35.02
C VAL A 157 -9.47 -15.96 -35.35
N GLU A 158 -10.26 -16.45 -34.40
CA GLU A 158 -11.72 -16.54 -34.52
C GLU A 158 -12.39 -15.54 -33.55
N GLY A 159 -13.35 -14.77 -34.05
CA GLY A 159 -14.07 -13.75 -33.30
C GLY A 159 -13.54 -12.34 -33.53
N ASP A 160 -14.23 -11.35 -32.93
CA ASP A 160 -13.90 -9.92 -33.02
C ASP A 160 -12.84 -9.57 -31.98
N TRP A 161 -11.62 -9.99 -32.25
CA TRP A 161 -10.48 -9.90 -31.35
C TRP A 161 -9.58 -8.69 -31.72
N PRO A 162 -9.10 -7.90 -30.75
CA PRO A 162 -8.26 -6.76 -31.03
C PRO A 162 -6.84 -7.09 -31.51
N LEU A 163 -6.48 -8.37 -31.57
CA LEU A 163 -5.19 -8.81 -32.10
C LEU A 163 -5.20 -8.75 -33.64
N ARG A 164 -4.23 -8.06 -34.21
CA ARG A 164 -3.99 -8.08 -35.65
C ARG A 164 -3.32 -9.38 -36.04
N SER A 165 -4.01 -10.22 -36.81
CA SER A 165 -3.37 -11.27 -37.57
C SER A 165 -3.18 -10.78 -39.01
N ASP A 166 -1.99 -10.35 -39.37
CA ASP A 166 -1.66 -9.94 -40.74
C ASP A 166 -1.41 -11.13 -41.67
N GLY A 167 -1.72 -12.37 -41.22
CA GLY A 167 -1.55 -13.60 -41.99
C GLY A 167 -2.82 -14.06 -42.70
N PRO A 168 -2.71 -14.63 -43.92
CA PRO A 168 -3.87 -15.20 -44.61
C PRO A 168 -4.45 -16.36 -43.80
N ALA A 169 -5.79 -16.36 -43.63
CA ALA A 169 -6.53 -17.49 -43.06
C ALA A 169 -6.21 -18.76 -43.85
N ARG A 170 -5.61 -19.77 -43.21
CA ARG A 170 -5.28 -21.06 -43.82
C ARG A 170 -6.31 -22.11 -43.43
N GLU A 171 -6.59 -23.04 -44.34
CA GLU A 171 -7.59 -24.11 -44.12
C GLU A 171 -7.26 -25.06 -42.96
N ASN A 172 -5.96 -25.27 -42.68
CA ASN A 172 -5.48 -26.08 -41.53
C ASN A 172 -4.41 -25.30 -40.75
N PRO A 173 -4.79 -24.42 -39.83
CA PRO A 173 -3.84 -23.69 -39.03
C PRO A 173 -3.17 -24.57 -37.97
N ALA A 174 -1.89 -24.30 -37.67
CA ALA A 174 -1.19 -25.00 -36.60
C ALA A 174 -1.72 -24.61 -35.19
N ALA A 175 -2.34 -23.46 -35.11
CA ALA A 175 -2.85 -22.91 -33.86
C ALA A 175 -4.10 -22.06 -34.11
N ILE A 176 -4.99 -22.04 -33.13
CA ILE A 176 -6.25 -21.28 -33.15
C ILE A 176 -6.31 -20.42 -31.88
N LEU A 177 -6.64 -19.15 -32.07
CA LEU A 177 -7.05 -18.25 -30.99
C LEU A 177 -8.54 -17.95 -31.20
N SER A 178 -9.38 -18.24 -30.22
CA SER A 178 -10.81 -17.95 -30.32
C SER A 178 -11.33 -17.12 -29.17
N LEU A 179 -12.32 -16.29 -29.46
CA LEU A 179 -13.07 -15.51 -28.50
C LEU A 179 -14.39 -16.24 -28.20
N GLY A 180 -14.59 -16.62 -26.93
CA GLY A 180 -15.81 -17.32 -26.47
C GLY A 180 -15.53 -18.21 -25.27
N THR A 181 -16.60 -18.55 -24.55
CA THR A 181 -16.54 -19.44 -23.38
C THR A 181 -16.92 -20.90 -23.77
N GLU A 182 -17.47 -21.13 -24.95
CA GLU A 182 -17.94 -22.43 -25.37
C GLU A 182 -16.92 -23.20 -26.25
N GLY A 183 -16.92 -24.54 -26.15
CA GLY A 183 -16.08 -25.46 -26.90
C GLY A 183 -14.88 -26.00 -26.10
N GLU A 184 -14.22 -27.04 -26.62
CA GLU A 184 -13.03 -27.63 -26.04
C GLU A 184 -11.79 -26.84 -26.49
N GLY A 185 -11.07 -26.22 -25.52
CA GLY A 185 -9.72 -25.69 -25.73
C GLY A 185 -8.69 -26.83 -25.68
N GLY A 186 -7.45 -26.57 -26.12
CA GLY A 186 -6.38 -27.55 -26.06
C GLY A 186 -5.02 -26.95 -26.41
N GLU A 187 -3.99 -27.80 -26.52
CA GLU A 187 -2.61 -27.41 -26.80
C GLU A 187 -2.43 -26.62 -28.11
N THR A 188 -3.35 -26.72 -29.03
CA THR A 188 -3.36 -26.00 -30.31
C THR A 188 -4.44 -24.91 -30.37
N HIS A 189 -5.24 -24.77 -29.33
CA HIS A 189 -6.40 -23.88 -29.32
C HIS A 189 -6.48 -23.11 -27.98
N LEU A 190 -6.01 -21.86 -27.96
CA LEU A 190 -6.22 -20.96 -26.84
C LEU A 190 -7.54 -20.21 -26.98
N ARG A 191 -8.24 -20.14 -25.87
CA ARG A 191 -9.54 -19.51 -25.77
C ARG A 191 -9.49 -18.32 -24.80
N TYR A 192 -10.17 -17.28 -25.21
CA TYR A 192 -10.30 -16.06 -24.42
C TYR A 192 -11.76 -15.70 -24.25
N CYS A 193 -12.07 -15.00 -23.18
CA CYS A 193 -13.38 -14.40 -23.01
C CYS A 193 -13.26 -12.89 -22.82
N ARG A 194 -14.31 -12.16 -23.18
CA ARG A 194 -14.46 -10.75 -22.85
C ARG A 194 -14.82 -10.60 -21.39
N ARG A 195 -14.19 -9.67 -20.71
CA ARG A 195 -14.60 -9.18 -19.39
C ARG A 195 -15.66 -8.09 -19.57
N ASP A 196 -16.87 -8.48 -19.82
CA ASP A 196 -18.00 -7.58 -20.05
C ASP A 196 -19.13 -7.77 -19.04
N LEU A 197 -18.95 -8.64 -18.04
CA LEU A 197 -19.93 -8.87 -16.99
C LEU A 197 -19.55 -8.18 -15.70
N VAL A 198 -20.54 -7.59 -15.03
CA VAL A 198 -20.40 -7.01 -13.69
C VAL A 198 -21.33 -7.72 -12.73
N LEU A 199 -20.75 -8.18 -11.61
CA LEU A 199 -21.46 -8.83 -10.52
C LEU A 199 -21.92 -7.77 -9.51
N GLY A 200 -23.20 -7.51 -9.45
CA GLY A 200 -23.81 -6.65 -8.42
C GLY A 200 -24.25 -7.46 -7.21
N LEU A 201 -23.92 -7.02 -6.01
CA LEU A 201 -24.14 -7.74 -4.77
C LEU A 201 -24.78 -6.88 -3.70
N GLY A 202 -25.78 -7.45 -3.00
CA GLY A 202 -26.30 -6.98 -1.73
C GLY A 202 -26.25 -8.11 -0.70
N CYS A 203 -25.89 -7.82 0.54
CA CYS A 203 -25.87 -8.80 1.62
C CYS A 203 -26.38 -8.24 2.93
N GLU A 204 -26.73 -9.12 3.88
CA GLU A 204 -26.97 -8.72 5.26
C GLU A 204 -25.69 -8.21 5.91
N ARG A 205 -25.82 -7.39 6.94
CA ARG A 205 -24.67 -6.92 7.71
C ARG A 205 -24.05 -8.07 8.52
N GLY A 206 -22.73 -8.26 8.41
CA GLY A 206 -22.02 -9.34 9.07
C GLY A 206 -22.27 -10.71 8.44
N ALA A 207 -22.60 -10.75 7.14
CA ALA A 207 -22.74 -11.98 6.39
C ALA A 207 -21.46 -12.84 6.49
N ASP A 208 -21.62 -14.17 6.62
CA ASP A 208 -20.48 -15.08 6.67
C ASP A 208 -19.72 -15.05 5.33
N PRO A 209 -18.40 -14.74 5.35
CA PRO A 209 -17.62 -14.56 4.12
C PRO A 209 -17.49 -15.82 3.25
N GLU A 210 -17.32 -16.99 3.86
CA GLU A 210 -17.16 -18.24 3.13
C GLU A 210 -18.51 -18.72 2.59
N ALA A 211 -19.59 -18.63 3.38
CA ALA A 211 -20.94 -18.98 2.94
C ALA A 211 -21.37 -18.09 1.76
N MET A 212 -21.07 -16.78 1.81
CA MET A 212 -21.36 -15.87 0.71
C MET A 212 -20.56 -16.22 -0.55
N THR A 213 -19.27 -16.47 -0.39
CA THR A 213 -18.39 -16.83 -1.51
C THR A 213 -18.87 -18.09 -2.21
N MET A 214 -19.21 -19.13 -1.44
CA MET A 214 -19.72 -20.39 -1.99
C MET A 214 -21.05 -20.20 -2.71
N ALA A 215 -21.99 -19.47 -2.11
CA ALA A 215 -23.30 -19.22 -2.73
C ALA A 215 -23.20 -18.43 -4.04
N VAL A 216 -22.27 -17.46 -4.11
CA VAL A 216 -22.04 -16.70 -5.35
C VAL A 216 -21.42 -17.57 -6.43
N ILE A 217 -20.41 -18.39 -6.10
CA ILE A 217 -19.77 -19.30 -7.06
C ILE A 217 -20.82 -20.29 -7.60
N GLU A 218 -21.61 -20.90 -6.72
CA GLU A 218 -22.69 -21.82 -7.13
C GLU A 218 -23.72 -21.15 -8.04
N ALA A 219 -24.10 -19.90 -7.76
CA ALA A 219 -25.03 -19.16 -8.59
C ALA A 219 -24.45 -18.84 -9.98
N LEU A 220 -23.14 -18.52 -10.06
CA LEU A 220 -22.45 -18.32 -11.34
C LEU A 220 -22.39 -19.63 -12.17
N GLU A 221 -22.08 -20.74 -11.52
CA GLU A 221 -22.08 -22.07 -12.15
C GLU A 221 -23.47 -22.45 -12.69
N GLN A 222 -24.53 -22.26 -11.89
CA GLN A 222 -25.92 -22.52 -12.30
C GLN A 222 -26.36 -21.63 -13.46
N ALA A 223 -25.85 -20.40 -13.53
CA ALA A 223 -26.10 -19.47 -14.63
C ALA A 223 -25.21 -19.74 -15.86
N GLY A 224 -24.29 -20.71 -15.81
CA GLY A 224 -23.35 -20.99 -16.90
C GLY A 224 -22.35 -19.85 -17.16
N VAL A 225 -22.04 -19.06 -16.15
CA VAL A 225 -21.12 -17.89 -16.25
C VAL A 225 -19.74 -18.29 -15.78
N ASP A 226 -18.77 -18.15 -16.69
CA ASP A 226 -17.36 -18.26 -16.32
C ASP A 226 -16.93 -17.02 -15.50
N PRO A 227 -16.40 -17.19 -14.28
CA PRO A 227 -15.92 -16.08 -13.46
C PRO A 227 -14.86 -15.20 -14.16
N LEU A 228 -14.12 -15.74 -15.14
CA LEU A 228 -13.15 -14.99 -15.94
C LEU A 228 -13.79 -13.92 -16.83
N ALA A 229 -15.09 -14.06 -17.15
CA ALA A 229 -15.84 -13.04 -17.89
C ALA A 229 -16.26 -11.83 -17.02
N LEU A 230 -16.08 -11.91 -15.70
CA LEU A 230 -16.37 -10.81 -14.81
C LEU A 230 -15.26 -9.75 -14.88
N ALA A 231 -15.67 -8.50 -15.05
CA ALA A 231 -14.79 -7.34 -14.99
C ALA A 231 -14.58 -6.87 -13.53
N GLY A 232 -15.59 -7.02 -12.68
CA GLY A 232 -15.53 -6.62 -11.29
C GLY A 232 -16.83 -6.85 -10.52
N ILE A 233 -16.77 -6.49 -9.25
CA ILE A 233 -17.86 -6.60 -8.29
C ILE A 233 -18.33 -5.21 -7.90
N ALA A 234 -19.65 -5.00 -7.83
CA ALA A 234 -20.27 -3.73 -7.47
C ALA A 234 -21.25 -3.87 -6.31
N SER A 235 -21.28 -2.89 -5.40
CA SER A 235 -22.23 -2.85 -4.28
C SER A 235 -22.54 -1.40 -3.87
N VAL A 236 -23.27 -1.22 -2.75
CA VAL A 236 -23.55 0.08 -2.15
C VAL A 236 -22.43 0.52 -1.19
N ASP A 237 -22.16 1.82 -1.13
CA ASP A 237 -21.11 2.41 -0.30
C ASP A 237 -21.26 2.14 1.21
N LEU A 238 -22.49 1.95 1.69
CA LEU A 238 -22.77 1.54 3.08
C LEU A 238 -22.24 0.14 3.44
N LYS A 239 -21.77 -0.62 2.46
CA LYS A 239 -21.20 -1.97 2.60
C LYS A 239 -19.70 -2.05 2.34
N GLN A 240 -18.99 -0.92 2.32
CA GLN A 240 -17.56 -0.87 2.03
C GLN A 240 -16.71 -1.67 3.04
N ASP A 241 -17.16 -1.77 4.29
CA ASP A 241 -16.51 -2.49 5.39
C ASP A 241 -16.98 -3.94 5.55
N GLU A 242 -17.80 -4.46 4.63
CA GLU A 242 -18.36 -5.82 4.74
C GLU A 242 -17.31 -6.89 4.39
N PRO A 243 -16.86 -7.73 5.36
CA PRO A 243 -15.81 -8.71 5.11
C PRO A 243 -16.18 -9.74 4.03
N ALA A 244 -17.47 -10.05 3.88
CA ALA A 244 -17.94 -11.01 2.88
C ALA A 244 -17.70 -10.51 1.44
N LEU A 245 -17.89 -9.21 1.17
CA LEU A 245 -17.58 -8.60 -0.13
C LEU A 245 -16.07 -8.56 -0.40
N ALA A 246 -15.28 -8.18 0.61
CA ALA A 246 -13.83 -8.15 0.50
C ALA A 246 -13.24 -9.55 0.23
N ARG A 247 -13.72 -10.56 0.95
CA ARG A 247 -13.30 -11.96 0.77
C ARG A 247 -13.62 -12.51 -0.61
N LEU A 248 -14.81 -12.19 -1.12
CA LEU A 248 -15.20 -12.61 -2.47
C LEU A 248 -14.34 -11.94 -3.54
N SER A 249 -14.09 -10.63 -3.40
CA SER A 249 -13.19 -9.87 -4.29
C SER A 249 -11.80 -10.49 -4.32
N GLU A 250 -11.21 -10.80 -3.16
CA GLU A 250 -9.93 -11.48 -3.03
C GLU A 250 -9.94 -12.87 -3.70
N ARG A 251 -10.98 -13.68 -3.43
CA ARG A 251 -11.11 -15.05 -3.95
C ARG A 251 -11.22 -15.12 -5.47
N LEU A 252 -11.91 -14.15 -6.07
CA LEU A 252 -12.08 -14.05 -7.52
C LEU A 252 -10.98 -13.22 -8.21
N GLY A 253 -10.14 -12.52 -7.46
CA GLY A 253 -9.12 -11.62 -8.00
C GLY A 253 -9.74 -10.45 -8.78
N LEU A 254 -10.92 -9.97 -8.35
CA LEU A 254 -11.69 -8.94 -9.04
C LEU A 254 -11.74 -7.64 -8.23
N PRO A 255 -11.67 -6.46 -8.88
CA PRO A 255 -11.86 -5.19 -8.20
C PRO A 255 -13.28 -5.06 -7.64
N LEU A 256 -13.38 -4.52 -6.42
CA LEU A 256 -14.63 -4.24 -5.72
C LEU A 256 -14.89 -2.74 -5.71
N ARG A 257 -16.04 -2.33 -6.24
CA ARG A 257 -16.41 -0.93 -6.40
C ARG A 257 -17.77 -0.64 -5.78
N PHE A 258 -17.95 0.58 -5.30
CA PHE A 258 -19.14 1.00 -4.59
C PHE A 258 -19.80 2.21 -5.24
N PHE A 259 -21.11 2.27 -5.12
CA PHE A 259 -21.94 3.41 -5.54
C PHE A 259 -22.73 3.94 -4.36
N SER A 260 -23.02 5.23 -4.35
CA SER A 260 -23.90 5.80 -3.34
C SER A 260 -25.34 5.28 -3.48
N ALA A 261 -26.09 5.23 -2.38
CA ALA A 261 -27.49 4.84 -2.41
C ALA A 261 -28.31 5.73 -3.36
N GLU A 262 -27.98 7.02 -3.45
CA GLU A 262 -28.62 7.98 -4.37
C GLU A 262 -28.36 7.62 -5.83
N ALA A 263 -27.12 7.28 -6.19
CA ALA A 263 -26.78 6.85 -7.55
C ALA A 263 -27.54 5.56 -7.93
N LEU A 264 -27.62 4.60 -7.01
CA LEU A 264 -28.38 3.36 -7.21
C LEU A 264 -29.90 3.59 -7.33
N ALA A 265 -30.47 4.54 -6.59
CA ALA A 265 -31.88 4.86 -6.65
C ALA A 265 -32.32 5.43 -8.01
N GLY A 266 -31.37 6.05 -8.74
CA GLY A 266 -31.62 6.56 -10.10
C GLY A 266 -31.73 5.50 -11.19
N VAL A 267 -31.44 4.22 -10.87
CA VAL A 267 -31.42 3.12 -11.85
C VAL A 267 -32.76 2.41 -11.90
N SER A 268 -33.34 2.26 -13.08
CA SER A 268 -34.54 1.46 -13.27
C SER A 268 -34.22 -0.04 -13.19
N VAL A 269 -34.89 -0.76 -12.31
CA VAL A 269 -34.63 -2.18 -12.03
C VAL A 269 -35.92 -3.00 -12.14
N PRO A 270 -35.87 -4.25 -12.64
CA PRO A 270 -37.06 -5.10 -12.78
C PRO A 270 -37.61 -5.61 -11.43
N ASN A 271 -36.76 -5.75 -10.41
CA ASN A 271 -37.15 -6.35 -9.13
C ASN A 271 -36.93 -5.39 -7.93
N PRO A 272 -37.68 -4.28 -7.84
CA PRO A 272 -37.56 -3.34 -6.72
C PRO A 272 -38.02 -3.96 -5.40
N SER A 273 -37.49 -3.45 -4.26
CA SER A 273 -37.83 -3.90 -2.93
C SER A 273 -38.06 -2.69 -2.02
N SER A 274 -39.28 -2.53 -1.53
CA SER A 274 -39.64 -1.46 -0.59
C SER A 274 -38.91 -1.58 0.77
N VAL A 275 -38.54 -2.79 1.16
CA VAL A 275 -37.76 -2.99 2.41
C VAL A 275 -36.36 -2.44 2.24
N VAL A 276 -35.68 -2.76 1.13
CA VAL A 276 -34.33 -2.24 0.84
C VAL A 276 -34.37 -0.72 0.64
N GLU A 277 -35.41 -0.21 -0.02
CA GLU A 277 -35.59 1.23 -0.20
C GLU A 277 -35.75 1.98 1.15
N ALA A 278 -36.51 1.41 2.09
CA ALA A 278 -36.67 2.00 3.42
C ALA A 278 -35.40 1.97 4.27
N GLU A 279 -34.56 0.92 4.12
CA GLU A 279 -33.35 0.74 4.93
C GLU A 279 -32.09 1.40 4.31
N ILE A 280 -31.95 1.37 2.99
CA ILE A 280 -30.74 1.75 2.27
C ILE A 280 -30.95 3.02 1.43
N GLY A 281 -32.19 3.37 1.09
CA GLY A 281 -32.51 4.52 0.23
C GLY A 281 -32.45 4.20 -1.27
N THR A 282 -32.41 2.93 -1.66
CA THR A 282 -32.45 2.47 -3.05
C THR A 282 -33.37 1.25 -3.18
N PRO A 283 -34.16 1.13 -4.27
CA PRO A 283 -35.06 -0.02 -4.45
C PRO A 283 -34.35 -1.34 -4.74
N SER A 284 -33.09 -1.31 -5.18
CA SER A 284 -32.28 -2.52 -5.44
C SER A 284 -30.79 -2.20 -5.36
N VAL A 285 -30.04 -2.95 -4.55
CA VAL A 285 -28.58 -2.86 -4.53
C VAL A 285 -27.99 -3.69 -5.66
N ALA A 286 -28.30 -5.01 -5.73
CA ALA A 286 -27.64 -5.92 -6.63
C ALA A 286 -27.83 -5.54 -8.12
N GLU A 287 -29.08 -5.33 -8.56
CA GLU A 287 -29.37 -5.01 -9.97
C GLU A 287 -28.85 -3.63 -10.36
N ALA A 288 -29.08 -2.63 -9.49
CA ALA A 288 -28.65 -1.26 -9.77
C ALA A 288 -27.13 -1.15 -9.82
N ALA A 289 -26.40 -1.80 -8.89
CA ALA A 289 -24.94 -1.79 -8.89
C ALA A 289 -24.35 -2.54 -10.09
N ALA A 290 -24.94 -3.68 -10.50
CA ALA A 290 -24.52 -4.37 -11.69
C ALA A 290 -24.66 -3.52 -12.96
N LEU A 291 -25.82 -2.87 -13.13
CA LEU A 291 -26.11 -2.02 -14.28
C LEU A 291 -25.18 -0.79 -14.32
N LEU A 292 -25.02 -0.06 -13.21
CA LEU A 292 -24.11 1.09 -13.15
C LEU A 292 -22.66 0.68 -13.40
N GLY A 293 -22.25 -0.46 -12.83
CA GLY A 293 -20.92 -1.01 -13.03
C GLY A 293 -20.64 -1.39 -14.48
N ALA A 294 -21.66 -1.87 -15.18
CA ALA A 294 -21.58 -2.23 -16.60
C ALA A 294 -21.75 -1.02 -17.55
N GLY A 295 -21.98 0.19 -17.01
CA GLY A 295 -22.01 1.44 -17.80
C GLY A 295 -23.38 1.86 -18.28
N ASP A 296 -24.45 1.60 -17.49
CA ASP A 296 -25.79 2.14 -17.79
C ASP A 296 -25.79 3.67 -17.67
N ARG A 297 -25.55 4.35 -18.79
CA ARG A 297 -25.60 5.81 -18.91
C ARG A 297 -26.44 6.22 -20.11
N GLY A 298 -27.73 5.88 -20.12
CA GLY A 298 -28.68 6.34 -21.14
C GLY A 298 -28.80 5.42 -22.37
N GLU A 299 -28.84 5.94 -23.60
CA GLU A 299 -29.17 5.19 -24.82
C GLU A 299 -28.23 4.01 -25.19
N SER A 300 -27.14 3.85 -24.45
CA SER A 300 -26.17 2.72 -24.57
C SER A 300 -26.26 1.75 -23.37
N ALA A 301 -27.45 1.41 -22.95
CA ALA A 301 -27.73 0.71 -21.72
C ALA A 301 -27.07 -0.67 -21.64
N ALA A 302 -26.40 -0.96 -20.54
CA ALA A 302 -26.09 -2.31 -20.08
C ALA A 302 -27.39 -3.10 -19.88
N ALA A 303 -27.34 -4.41 -20.04
CA ALA A 303 -28.51 -5.27 -19.85
C ALA A 303 -28.24 -6.30 -18.75
N LEU A 304 -29.24 -6.53 -17.89
CA LEU A 304 -29.19 -7.67 -16.97
C LEU A 304 -29.22 -8.98 -17.77
N VAL A 305 -28.22 -9.81 -17.53
CA VAL A 305 -28.15 -11.20 -18.04
C VAL A 305 -28.61 -12.19 -16.99
N LEU A 306 -28.56 -11.79 -15.72
CA LEU A 306 -29.15 -12.48 -14.59
C LEU A 306 -29.83 -11.44 -13.69
N GLU A 307 -31.15 -11.50 -13.60
CA GLU A 307 -31.93 -10.70 -12.67
C GLU A 307 -31.66 -11.12 -11.23
N LYS A 308 -32.09 -10.30 -10.29
CA LYS A 308 -31.86 -10.51 -8.86
C LYS A 308 -32.18 -11.93 -8.40
N GLN A 309 -31.16 -12.67 -8.03
CA GLN A 309 -31.25 -13.95 -7.33
C GLN A 309 -31.08 -13.74 -5.83
N LYS A 310 -31.88 -14.40 -5.02
CA LYS A 310 -31.76 -14.41 -3.56
C LYS A 310 -31.11 -15.70 -3.11
N PHE A 311 -30.12 -15.58 -2.26
CA PHE A 311 -29.52 -16.68 -1.51
C PHE A 311 -29.51 -16.32 -0.04
N GLY A 312 -29.63 -17.27 0.88
CA GLY A 312 -29.87 -17.10 2.33
C GLY A 312 -29.46 -15.78 2.98
N ILE A 313 -28.23 -15.31 2.70
CA ILE A 313 -27.60 -14.14 3.35
C ILE A 313 -27.44 -12.93 2.39
N GLY A 314 -27.91 -13.04 1.15
CA GLY A 314 -27.68 -11.96 0.19
C GLY A 314 -28.49 -12.05 -1.10
N THR A 315 -28.15 -11.14 -2.00
CA THR A 315 -28.72 -11.05 -3.35
C THR A 315 -27.59 -10.79 -4.34
N LEU A 316 -27.68 -11.37 -5.53
CA LEU A 316 -26.79 -11.08 -6.65
C LEU A 316 -27.59 -10.76 -7.91
N ALA A 317 -26.96 -10.07 -8.84
CA ALA A 317 -27.41 -9.87 -10.21
C ALA A 317 -26.19 -9.72 -11.11
N LEU A 318 -26.34 -10.03 -12.41
CA LEU A 318 -25.29 -9.83 -13.41
C LEU A 318 -25.80 -8.91 -14.51
N ALA A 319 -25.00 -7.91 -14.84
CA ALA A 319 -25.23 -7.05 -15.99
C ALA A 319 -24.09 -7.20 -17.00
N ARG A 320 -24.44 -7.15 -18.28
CA ARG A 320 -23.47 -7.17 -19.38
C ARG A 320 -23.29 -5.78 -19.96
N ALA A 321 -22.04 -5.35 -20.04
CA ALA A 321 -21.65 -4.16 -20.79
C ALA A 321 -21.70 -4.46 -22.32
N ARG A 322 -21.90 -3.44 -23.11
CA ARG A 322 -21.91 -3.56 -24.57
C ARG A 322 -20.54 -3.94 -25.14
N GLU A 323 -19.49 -3.43 -24.51
CA GLU A 323 -18.09 -3.65 -24.89
C GLU A 323 -17.32 -4.23 -23.72
N ALA A 324 -16.12 -4.76 -23.98
CA ALA A 324 -15.21 -5.20 -22.94
C ALA A 324 -14.86 -4.05 -21.99
N ILE A 325 -14.93 -4.29 -20.70
CA ILE A 325 -14.55 -3.31 -19.67
C ILE A 325 -13.04 -3.38 -19.49
N THR A 326 -12.34 -2.40 -20.01
CA THR A 326 -10.87 -2.36 -19.99
C THR A 326 -10.30 -1.85 -18.68
N ASP A 327 -11.06 -1.03 -17.96
CA ASP A 327 -10.68 -0.46 -16.66
C ASP A 327 -11.91 -0.37 -15.74
N PHE A 328 -12.11 -1.39 -14.91
CA PHE A 328 -13.17 -1.38 -13.91
C PHE A 328 -12.79 -0.57 -12.68
N GLU A 329 -11.50 -0.25 -12.47
CA GLU A 329 -11.07 0.58 -11.36
C GLU A 329 -11.51 2.04 -11.52
N ALA A 330 -11.77 2.49 -12.73
CA ALA A 330 -12.34 3.81 -13.02
C ALA A 330 -13.86 3.91 -12.76
N VAL A 331 -14.53 2.79 -12.45
CA VAL A 331 -15.97 2.72 -12.23
C VAL A 331 -16.28 2.82 -10.73
N GLY A 332 -17.26 3.67 -10.33
CA GLY A 332 -17.63 3.86 -8.93
C GLY A 332 -16.45 4.31 -8.05
N THR A 333 -16.51 4.01 -6.77
CA THR A 333 -15.45 4.32 -5.81
C THR A 333 -14.93 3.05 -5.13
N PRO A 334 -13.61 2.91 -4.85
CA PRO A 334 -13.11 1.83 -3.99
C PRO A 334 -13.47 2.09 -2.53
N ARG A 335 -13.22 1.13 -1.65
CA ARG A 335 -13.16 1.38 -0.22
C ARG A 335 -12.05 2.37 0.08
N GLY A 336 -12.38 3.46 0.77
CA GLY A 336 -11.39 4.45 1.14
C GLY A 336 -10.37 3.91 2.13
N ARG A 337 -9.13 4.36 2.02
CA ARG A 337 -8.02 3.91 2.85
C ARG A 337 -7.34 5.08 3.55
N LEU A 338 -7.15 4.94 4.86
CA LEU A 338 -6.36 5.86 5.66
C LEU A 338 -5.12 5.14 6.21
N GLN A 339 -3.96 5.52 5.73
CA GLN A 339 -2.67 4.97 6.11
C GLN A 339 -2.04 5.86 7.18
N LEU A 340 -1.89 5.35 8.41
CA LEU A 340 -1.19 6.03 9.51
C LEU A 340 0.30 5.79 9.33
N ILE A 341 1.03 6.80 8.89
CA ILE A 341 2.43 6.69 8.47
C ILE A 341 3.38 7.13 9.58
N GLY A 342 4.18 6.20 10.09
CA GLY A 342 5.30 6.49 10.97
C GLY A 342 6.58 6.75 10.16
N LEU A 343 6.98 8.02 9.98
CA LEU A 343 8.18 8.38 9.20
C LEU A 343 9.50 7.95 9.84
N GLY A 344 9.48 7.54 11.10
CA GLY A 344 10.69 7.45 11.91
C GLY A 344 11.10 8.81 12.50
N PRO A 345 12.25 8.90 13.20
CA PRO A 345 12.62 10.08 13.95
C PRO A 345 13.18 11.23 13.10
N GLY A 346 13.52 11.00 11.82
CA GLY A 346 13.99 12.08 10.95
C GLY A 346 14.63 11.63 9.64
N ARG A 347 15.59 10.70 9.67
CA ARG A 347 16.35 10.29 8.49
C ARG A 347 15.53 9.35 7.60
N ALA A 348 15.65 9.55 6.29
CA ALA A 348 14.94 8.69 5.31
C ALA A 348 15.43 7.22 5.33
N ASP A 349 16.71 6.99 5.65
CA ASP A 349 17.29 5.64 5.82
C ASP A 349 16.77 4.88 7.07
N TRP A 350 16.02 5.54 7.95
CA TRP A 350 15.33 4.91 9.08
C TRP A 350 13.85 4.68 8.80
N ARG A 351 13.39 5.01 7.61
CA ARG A 351 12.02 4.70 7.17
C ARG A 351 11.97 3.24 6.73
N LEU A 352 11.00 2.49 7.24
CA LEU A 352 10.78 1.11 6.84
C LEU A 352 10.30 1.04 5.38
N SER A 353 10.68 0.00 4.64
CA SER A 353 10.32 -0.19 3.24
C SER A 353 8.79 -0.24 3.04
N GLY A 354 8.08 -0.99 3.88
CA GLY A 354 6.61 -1.04 3.83
C GLY A 354 5.94 0.30 4.08
N THR A 355 6.48 1.12 4.99
CA THR A 355 6.01 2.49 5.24
C THR A 355 6.29 3.40 4.04
N ALA A 356 7.45 3.24 3.40
CA ALA A 356 7.78 3.98 2.18
C ALA A 356 6.85 3.60 1.01
N ALA A 357 6.52 2.31 0.85
CA ALA A 357 5.57 1.83 -0.16
C ALA A 357 4.16 2.40 0.08
N ALA A 358 3.67 2.34 1.33
CA ALA A 358 2.37 2.91 1.72
C ALA A 358 2.30 4.42 1.44
N LEU A 359 3.38 5.14 1.73
CA LEU A 359 3.46 6.58 1.46
C LEU A 359 3.39 6.89 -0.03
N ARG A 360 4.07 6.09 -0.88
CA ARG A 360 4.03 6.27 -2.34
C ARG A 360 2.66 5.96 -2.95
N SER A 361 1.95 4.98 -2.40
CA SER A 361 0.63 4.55 -2.91
C SER A 361 -0.53 5.47 -2.51
N ALA A 362 -0.29 6.46 -1.65
CA ALA A 362 -1.32 7.41 -1.24
C ALA A 362 -1.54 8.49 -2.29
N ASP A 363 -2.81 8.88 -2.50
CA ASP A 363 -3.19 10.00 -3.36
C ASP A 363 -3.01 11.33 -2.63
N HIS A 364 -3.20 11.33 -1.32
CA HIS A 364 -3.14 12.52 -0.48
C HIS A 364 -2.19 12.32 0.71
N LEU A 365 -1.37 13.33 0.97
CA LEU A 365 -0.47 13.41 2.10
C LEU A 365 -0.99 14.45 3.09
N VAL A 366 -1.37 14.04 4.29
CA VAL A 366 -1.92 14.91 5.33
C VAL A 366 -0.98 14.92 6.51
N GLY A 367 -0.57 16.10 7.00
CA GLY A 367 0.37 16.14 8.12
C GLY A 367 0.61 17.54 8.69
N TYR A 368 1.37 17.57 9.79
CA TYR A 368 1.98 18.80 10.28
C TYR A 368 3.09 19.23 9.32
N GLY A 369 3.18 20.52 8.97
CA GLY A 369 4.10 21.04 7.95
C GLY A 369 5.54 20.60 8.14
N TYR A 370 6.04 20.63 9.38
CA TYR A 370 7.38 20.16 9.71
C TYR A 370 7.64 18.66 9.40
N TYR A 371 6.59 17.84 9.28
CA TYR A 371 6.71 16.42 8.92
C TYR A 371 6.49 16.21 7.43
N THR A 372 5.54 16.91 6.81
CA THR A 372 5.31 16.84 5.37
C THR A 372 6.51 17.33 4.57
N ASP A 373 7.26 18.34 5.08
CA ASP A 373 8.49 18.84 4.45
C ASP A 373 9.63 17.80 4.41
N GLN A 374 9.52 16.70 5.15
CA GLN A 374 10.48 15.57 5.12
C GLN A 374 10.16 14.53 4.06
N VAL A 375 9.06 14.70 3.35
CA VAL A 375 8.58 13.81 2.30
C VAL A 375 8.61 14.56 0.98
N GLN A 376 9.21 13.97 -0.04
CA GLN A 376 9.11 14.47 -1.39
C GLN A 376 7.85 13.89 -2.03
N PRO A 377 6.81 14.70 -2.28
CA PRO A 377 5.57 14.20 -2.88
C PRO A 377 5.80 13.79 -4.33
N LEU A 378 5.10 12.75 -4.76
CA LEU A 378 5.05 12.33 -6.17
C LEU A 378 4.09 13.24 -6.97
N PRO A 379 4.21 13.30 -8.31
CA PRO A 379 3.40 14.19 -9.15
C PRO A 379 1.88 14.04 -9.00
N HIS A 380 1.39 12.84 -8.66
CA HIS A 380 -0.02 12.57 -8.45
C HIS A 380 -0.51 12.92 -7.03
N GLN A 381 0.39 13.15 -6.09
CA GLN A 381 0.04 13.34 -4.68
C GLN A 381 -0.31 14.79 -4.35
N GLN A 382 -1.37 14.98 -3.60
CA GLN A 382 -1.77 16.28 -3.05
C GLN A 382 -1.35 16.38 -1.58
N VAL A 383 -0.69 17.49 -1.21
CA VAL A 383 -0.22 17.71 0.16
C VAL A 383 -1.14 18.67 0.91
N HIS A 384 -1.60 18.26 2.08
CA HIS A 384 -2.44 19.03 2.99
C HIS A 384 -1.69 19.27 4.30
N THR A 385 -1.32 20.53 4.55
CA THR A 385 -0.51 20.92 5.69
C THR A 385 -1.36 21.59 6.77
N PHE A 386 -1.17 21.15 8.00
CA PHE A 386 -1.83 21.67 9.20
C PHE A 386 -0.82 22.26 10.17
N ALA A 387 -1.27 23.18 11.02
CA ALA A 387 -0.45 23.76 12.06
C ALA A 387 -0.34 22.84 13.30
N LEU A 388 0.59 23.14 14.18
CA LEU A 388 0.68 22.55 15.52
C LEU A 388 -0.53 22.96 16.34
N GLY A 389 -1.18 22.02 17.03
CA GLY A 389 -2.41 22.25 17.80
C GLY A 389 -3.69 21.94 17.02
N GLU A 390 -3.60 21.59 15.72
CA GLU A 390 -4.74 21.23 14.88
C GLU A 390 -4.87 19.70 14.69
N GLU A 391 -4.47 18.92 15.71
CA GLU A 391 -4.41 17.45 15.63
C GLU A 391 -5.76 16.82 15.30
N GLU A 392 -6.83 17.26 15.98
CA GLU A 392 -8.19 16.74 15.76
C GLU A 392 -8.70 17.08 14.37
N GLN A 393 -8.55 18.34 13.94
CA GLN A 393 -8.96 18.80 12.61
C GLN A 393 -8.24 18.05 11.51
N ARG A 394 -6.94 17.80 11.67
CA ARG A 394 -6.10 17.06 10.74
C ARG A 394 -6.53 15.59 10.61
N CYS A 395 -6.79 14.91 11.73
CA CYS A 395 -7.27 13.52 11.73
C CYS A 395 -8.67 13.42 11.13
N GLN A 396 -9.58 14.34 11.48
CA GLN A 396 -10.93 14.38 10.93
C GLN A 396 -10.90 14.63 9.42
N PHE A 397 -10.11 15.61 8.95
CA PHE A 397 -9.93 15.87 7.53
C PHE A 397 -9.42 14.64 6.77
N ALA A 398 -8.45 13.92 7.32
CA ALA A 398 -7.91 12.72 6.69
C ALA A 398 -8.95 11.59 6.61
N LEU A 399 -9.77 11.42 7.64
CA LEU A 399 -10.88 10.47 7.66
C LEU A 399 -11.95 10.84 6.63
N ASP A 400 -12.41 12.10 6.64
CA ASP A 400 -13.44 12.59 5.71
C ASP A 400 -12.98 12.44 4.25
N LEU A 401 -11.74 12.79 3.97
CA LEU A 401 -11.15 12.65 2.64
C LEU A 401 -11.12 11.17 2.20
N ALA A 402 -10.74 10.26 3.10
CA ALA A 402 -10.73 8.83 2.81
C ALA A 402 -12.14 8.28 2.50
N THR A 403 -13.24 8.87 3.05
CA THR A 403 -14.60 8.42 2.72
C THR A 403 -14.96 8.57 1.24
N THR A 404 -14.22 9.39 0.50
CA THR A 404 -14.43 9.57 -0.94
C THR A 404 -13.84 8.45 -1.80
N GLY A 405 -13.21 7.46 -1.17
CA GLY A 405 -12.61 6.30 -1.86
C GLY A 405 -11.13 6.47 -2.20
N VAL A 406 -10.51 7.59 -1.85
CA VAL A 406 -9.09 7.84 -2.10
C VAL A 406 -8.21 7.25 -1.01
N SER A 407 -6.92 7.06 -1.32
CA SER A 407 -5.89 6.63 -0.37
C SER A 407 -5.23 7.85 0.28
N VAL A 408 -5.32 7.95 1.60
CA VAL A 408 -4.81 9.09 2.37
C VAL A 408 -3.68 8.62 3.30
N ALA A 409 -2.53 9.27 3.26
CA ALA A 409 -1.44 9.07 4.22
C ALA A 409 -1.47 10.15 5.29
N LEU A 410 -1.77 9.79 6.54
CA LEU A 410 -1.65 10.67 7.70
C LEU A 410 -0.25 10.53 8.30
N ILE A 411 0.56 11.56 8.12
CA ILE A 411 2.00 11.55 8.38
C ILE A 411 2.30 11.92 9.84
N CYS A 412 3.02 11.03 10.53
CA CYS A 412 3.49 11.20 11.90
C CYS A 412 5.02 11.08 11.99
N SER A 413 5.66 11.82 12.89
CA SER A 413 7.05 11.58 13.26
C SER A 413 7.15 10.34 14.18
N GLY A 414 8.26 9.62 14.12
CA GLY A 414 8.44 8.41 14.91
C GLY A 414 7.49 7.31 14.46
N ASP A 415 6.79 6.72 15.40
CA ASP A 415 5.73 5.73 15.19
C ASP A 415 4.35 6.36 15.39
N ALA A 416 3.41 6.10 14.49
CA ALA A 416 2.07 6.70 14.53
C ALA A 416 1.25 6.28 15.76
N GLY A 417 1.56 5.15 16.39
CA GLY A 417 0.90 4.63 17.59
C GLY A 417 1.54 5.10 18.91
N VAL A 418 2.70 5.78 18.87
CA VAL A 418 3.43 6.19 20.08
C VAL A 418 3.36 7.70 20.29
N TYR A 419 2.40 8.14 21.10
CA TYR A 419 2.13 9.57 21.38
C TYR A 419 1.94 10.43 20.11
N ALA A 420 1.33 9.86 19.09
CA ALA A 420 1.07 10.46 17.79
C ALA A 420 -0.40 10.33 17.40
N MET A 421 -0.74 10.48 16.12
CA MET A 421 -2.13 10.60 15.65
C MET A 421 -2.93 9.29 15.64
N GLY A 422 -2.29 8.14 15.79
CA GLY A 422 -2.97 6.85 15.67
C GLY A 422 -4.17 6.70 16.61
N ALA A 423 -3.96 6.91 17.92
CA ALA A 423 -5.03 6.78 18.91
C ALA A 423 -6.20 7.74 18.62
N LEU A 424 -5.90 9.01 18.33
CA LEU A 424 -6.92 10.03 18.01
C LEU A 424 -7.72 9.65 16.77
N THR A 425 -7.07 9.15 15.72
CA THR A 425 -7.75 8.71 14.49
C THR A 425 -8.76 7.60 14.77
N PHE A 426 -8.38 6.59 15.55
CA PHE A 426 -9.29 5.51 15.95
C PHE A 426 -10.41 6.01 16.87
N GLU A 427 -10.14 6.95 17.77
CA GLU A 427 -11.17 7.55 18.62
C GLU A 427 -12.22 8.32 17.80
N LEU A 428 -11.79 9.10 16.82
CA LEU A 428 -12.69 9.83 15.93
C LEU A 428 -13.53 8.88 15.07
N ALA A 429 -12.89 7.88 14.46
CA ALA A 429 -13.59 6.87 13.67
C ALA A 429 -14.62 6.08 14.50
N ALA A 430 -14.27 5.70 15.73
CA ALA A 430 -15.18 4.96 16.61
C ALA A 430 -16.39 5.78 17.08
N ARG A 431 -16.26 7.13 17.16
CA ARG A 431 -17.34 8.05 17.60
C ARG A 431 -18.13 8.63 16.43
N ALA A 432 -17.68 8.43 15.19
CA ALA A 432 -18.34 8.98 14.03
C ALA A 432 -19.77 8.44 13.89
N GLU A 433 -20.73 9.32 13.65
CA GLU A 433 -22.11 8.95 13.32
C GLU A 433 -22.23 8.51 11.85
N ASP A 434 -21.40 9.08 10.98
CA ASP A 434 -21.33 8.70 9.56
C ASP A 434 -20.68 7.31 9.39
N ARG A 435 -21.47 6.37 8.91
CA ARG A 435 -21.04 5.00 8.64
C ARG A 435 -19.89 4.93 7.63
N ARG A 436 -19.76 5.87 6.71
CA ARG A 436 -18.69 5.90 5.74
C ARG A 436 -17.35 6.14 6.42
N VAL A 437 -17.31 6.98 7.47
CA VAL A 437 -16.08 7.18 8.29
C VAL A 437 -15.71 5.90 9.03
N GLN A 438 -16.69 5.19 9.60
CA GLN A 438 -16.45 3.90 10.26
C GLN A 438 -15.99 2.82 9.29
N ALA A 439 -16.38 2.92 8.02
CA ALA A 439 -16.05 1.96 6.96
C ALA A 439 -14.66 2.15 6.34
N VAL A 440 -13.99 3.29 6.61
CA VAL A 440 -12.62 3.55 6.12
C VAL A 440 -11.68 2.42 6.56
N ASP A 441 -10.85 1.95 5.64
CA ASP A 441 -9.79 0.98 5.92
C ASP A 441 -8.59 1.69 6.55
N ILE A 442 -8.52 1.67 7.90
CA ILE A 442 -7.45 2.33 8.64
C ILE A 442 -6.31 1.34 8.87
N GLN A 443 -5.15 1.60 8.24
CA GLN A 443 -3.95 0.78 8.33
C GLN A 443 -2.81 1.54 8.99
N ALA A 444 -2.17 0.95 10.00
CA ALA A 444 -1.00 1.55 10.65
C ALA A 444 0.30 0.96 10.07
N HIS A 445 1.17 1.84 9.59
CA HIS A 445 2.50 1.52 9.09
C HIS A 445 3.53 1.97 10.13
N PRO A 446 4.27 1.05 10.74
CA PRO A 446 5.15 1.37 11.85
C PRO A 446 6.30 2.27 11.43
N GLY A 447 6.79 3.04 12.39
CA GLY A 447 8.00 3.83 12.27
C GLY A 447 8.93 3.62 13.46
N VAL A 448 10.22 3.90 13.28
CA VAL A 448 11.17 3.86 14.39
C VAL A 448 10.81 4.98 15.36
N SER A 449 10.30 4.64 16.56
CA SER A 449 10.00 5.62 17.58
C SER A 449 11.28 6.30 18.08
N ALA A 450 11.18 7.58 18.48
CA ALA A 450 12.31 8.37 18.96
C ALA A 450 13.11 7.66 20.07
N MET A 451 12.45 6.95 21.00
CA MET A 451 13.15 6.22 22.07
C MET A 451 14.03 5.08 21.54
N PHE A 452 13.60 4.36 20.50
CA PHE A 452 14.42 3.31 19.89
C PHE A 452 15.53 3.88 19.03
N GLY A 453 15.26 5.00 18.33
CA GLY A 453 16.28 5.73 17.61
C GLY A 453 17.39 6.24 18.55
N ALA A 454 17.04 6.85 19.68
CA ALA A 454 17.97 7.28 20.70
C ALA A 454 18.73 6.09 21.30
N ALA A 455 18.05 5.02 21.68
CA ALA A 455 18.67 3.83 22.26
C ALA A 455 19.74 3.23 21.33
N ALA A 456 19.45 3.15 20.03
CA ALA A 456 20.38 2.62 19.03
C ALA A 456 21.66 3.48 18.89
N ARG A 457 21.57 4.80 19.11
CA ARG A 457 22.73 5.69 19.12
C ARG A 457 23.55 5.62 20.40
N LEU A 458 22.87 5.40 21.51
CA LEU A 458 23.49 5.39 22.84
C LEU A 458 24.11 4.04 23.22
N GLY A 459 23.70 2.95 22.59
CA GLY A 459 24.11 1.58 22.91
C GLY A 459 22.89 0.71 23.21
N ALA A 460 22.69 0.31 24.48
CA ALA A 460 21.58 -0.53 24.88
C ALA A 460 20.95 -0.09 26.24
N PRO A 461 20.50 1.18 26.38
CA PRO A 461 19.89 1.65 27.63
C PRO A 461 18.58 0.90 27.94
N LEU A 462 17.84 0.46 26.90
CA LEU A 462 16.60 -0.29 27.00
C LEU A 462 16.81 -1.82 27.02
N GLY A 463 17.97 -2.27 27.47
CA GLY A 463 18.34 -3.69 27.52
C GLY A 463 17.61 -4.48 28.59
N HIS A 464 16.93 -3.84 29.54
CA HIS A 464 16.09 -4.42 30.56
C HIS A 464 14.70 -3.75 30.53
N ASP A 465 13.87 -3.96 31.56
CA ASP A 465 12.50 -3.41 31.60
C ASP A 465 12.51 -1.89 31.55
N PHE A 466 11.65 -1.34 30.72
CA PHE A 466 11.53 0.10 30.49
C PHE A 466 10.08 0.53 30.30
N CYS A 467 9.82 1.80 30.47
CA CYS A 467 8.54 2.42 30.16
C CYS A 467 8.71 3.77 29.45
N ALA A 468 7.68 4.14 28.67
CA ALA A 468 7.54 5.46 28.10
C ALA A 468 6.48 6.25 28.85
N VAL A 469 6.79 7.49 29.24
CA VAL A 469 5.87 8.39 29.95
C VAL A 469 5.87 9.74 29.25
N SER A 470 4.70 10.19 28.79
CA SER A 470 4.54 11.57 28.33
C SER A 470 4.32 12.48 29.54
N LEU A 471 5.12 13.56 29.65
CA LEU A 471 4.94 14.59 30.68
C LEU A 471 3.93 15.67 30.29
N SER A 472 3.22 15.49 29.16
CA SER A 472 2.17 16.41 28.74
C SER A 472 0.90 16.23 29.58
N ASP A 473 0.53 17.27 30.31
CA ASP A 473 -0.68 17.33 31.13
C ASP A 473 -1.87 18.01 30.43
N LEU A 474 -1.76 18.22 29.09
CA LEU A 474 -2.84 18.80 28.30
C LEU A 474 -4.09 17.90 28.25
N MET A 475 -3.88 16.61 28.04
CA MET A 475 -4.96 15.61 27.91
C MET A 475 -5.03 14.65 29.10
N THR A 476 -3.98 14.59 29.92
CA THR A 476 -3.89 13.67 31.06
C THR A 476 -3.61 14.48 32.32
N PRO A 477 -4.47 14.46 33.35
CA PRO A 477 -4.21 15.20 34.60
C PRO A 477 -2.87 14.81 35.21
N TRP A 478 -2.15 15.79 35.76
CA TRP A 478 -0.82 15.58 36.37
C TRP A 478 -0.85 14.46 37.44
N SER A 479 -1.88 14.40 38.27
CA SER A 479 -2.03 13.35 39.30
C SER A 479 -2.02 11.92 38.74
N VAL A 480 -2.44 11.75 37.49
CA VAL A 480 -2.36 10.45 36.79
C VAL A 480 -0.93 10.19 36.29
N ILE A 481 -0.26 11.23 35.77
CA ILE A 481 1.15 11.14 35.34
C ILE A 481 2.03 10.84 36.54
N GLU A 482 1.85 11.56 37.65
CA GLU A 482 2.58 11.38 38.90
C GLU A 482 2.47 9.95 39.42
N ARG A 483 1.26 9.37 39.46
CA ARG A 483 1.05 7.98 39.87
C ARG A 483 1.79 6.98 38.95
N ARG A 484 1.85 7.24 37.66
CA ARG A 484 2.62 6.42 36.69
C ARG A 484 4.12 6.54 36.97
N LEU A 485 4.60 7.74 37.29
CA LEU A 485 6.00 7.99 37.65
C LEU A 485 6.39 7.27 38.94
N GLN A 486 5.53 7.30 39.96
CA GLN A 486 5.74 6.55 41.22
C GLN A 486 5.84 5.04 40.97
N GLY A 487 4.95 4.51 40.12
CA GLY A 487 5.00 3.09 39.72
C GLY A 487 6.31 2.74 38.99
N ALA A 488 6.74 3.57 38.04
CA ALA A 488 7.98 3.37 37.28
C ALA A 488 9.22 3.50 38.18
N ALA A 489 9.19 4.43 39.13
CA ALA A 489 10.27 4.66 40.09
C ALA A 489 10.44 3.49 41.05
N SER A 490 9.34 3.02 41.67
CA SER A 490 9.35 1.91 42.64
C SER A 490 9.70 0.57 42.02
N ALA A 491 9.35 0.36 40.72
CA ALA A 491 9.69 -0.84 39.96
C ALA A 491 11.07 -0.77 39.27
N ASP A 492 11.81 0.30 39.46
CA ASP A 492 13.15 0.53 38.90
C ASP A 492 13.25 0.41 37.37
N PHE A 493 12.21 0.82 36.61
CA PHE A 493 12.23 0.82 35.16
C PHE A 493 13.18 1.89 34.59
N VAL A 494 13.80 1.61 33.46
CA VAL A 494 14.34 2.67 32.60
C VAL A 494 13.18 3.51 32.08
N VAL A 495 13.22 4.85 32.22
CA VAL A 495 12.11 5.72 31.85
C VAL A 495 12.48 6.59 30.65
N CYS A 496 11.65 6.52 29.61
CA CYS A 496 11.74 7.40 28.43
C CYS A 496 10.68 8.51 28.54
N PHE A 497 11.09 9.73 28.77
CA PHE A 497 10.18 10.87 28.81
C PHE A 497 9.94 11.45 27.43
N TYR A 498 8.69 11.43 27.00
CA TYR A 498 8.18 12.17 25.85
C TYR A 498 7.57 13.50 26.30
N ASN A 499 7.62 14.49 25.41
CA ASN A 499 7.12 15.83 25.68
C ASN A 499 7.62 16.39 27.04
N PRO A 500 8.92 16.32 27.32
CA PRO A 500 9.46 16.65 28.65
C PRO A 500 9.23 18.11 29.03
N VAL A 501 9.31 19.02 28.06
CA VAL A 501 9.15 20.47 28.23
C VAL A 501 8.42 21.07 27.04
N SER A 502 7.66 22.15 27.22
CA SER A 502 7.11 23.01 26.17
C SER A 502 7.17 24.48 26.57
N LEU A 503 6.85 25.39 25.66
CA LEU A 503 6.86 26.84 25.91
C LEU A 503 6.03 27.29 27.14
N LYS A 504 5.01 26.52 27.52
CA LYS A 504 4.11 26.85 28.64
C LYS A 504 4.19 25.83 29.78
N ARG A 505 5.13 24.88 29.73
CA ARG A 505 5.16 23.73 30.62
C ARG A 505 6.63 23.32 30.83
N ASP A 506 7.17 23.69 31.98
CA ASP A 506 8.59 23.60 32.34
C ASP A 506 8.86 22.88 33.68
N TRP A 507 7.89 22.82 34.60
CA TRP A 507 8.06 22.26 35.93
C TRP A 507 7.90 20.73 36.01
N GLN A 508 7.20 20.11 35.08
CA GLN A 508 6.85 18.69 35.11
C GLN A 508 8.08 17.77 35.08
N LEU A 509 9.12 18.16 34.31
CA LEU A 509 10.37 17.41 34.26
C LEU A 509 11.11 17.45 35.59
N ALA A 510 11.13 18.60 36.30
CA ALA A 510 11.71 18.73 37.63
C ALA A 510 10.95 17.84 38.65
N ALA A 511 9.61 17.90 38.63
CA ALA A 511 8.80 17.04 39.49
C ALA A 511 9.02 15.55 39.21
N ALA A 512 9.11 15.14 37.92
CA ALA A 512 9.42 13.76 37.54
C ALA A 512 10.81 13.33 38.01
N ARG A 513 11.82 14.20 37.90
CA ARG A 513 13.16 13.96 38.45
C ARG A 513 13.11 13.73 39.97
N ASP A 514 12.43 14.59 40.71
CA ASP A 514 12.36 14.50 42.17
C ASP A 514 11.65 13.22 42.63
N ILE A 515 10.62 12.77 41.93
CA ILE A 515 9.98 11.48 42.17
C ILE A 515 10.97 10.31 41.96
N LEU A 516 11.76 10.35 40.88
CA LEU A 516 12.75 9.30 40.60
C LEU A 516 13.89 9.31 41.62
N LEU A 517 14.34 10.46 42.07
CA LEU A 517 15.40 10.63 43.10
C LEU A 517 15.01 10.05 44.47
N ALA A 518 13.71 9.92 44.75
CA ALA A 518 13.27 9.27 46.00
C ALA A 518 13.50 7.74 45.96
N HIS A 519 13.77 7.15 44.79
CA HIS A 519 13.89 5.70 44.60
C HIS A 519 15.23 5.24 44.04
N ARG A 520 16.05 6.12 43.53
CA ARG A 520 17.33 5.77 42.90
C ARG A 520 18.41 6.85 43.15
N PRO A 521 19.71 6.48 43.07
CA PRO A 521 20.83 7.38 43.34
C PRO A 521 20.84 8.59 42.44
N ALA A 522 21.38 9.73 42.95
CA ALA A 522 21.57 10.94 42.19
C ALA A 522 22.51 10.77 40.98
N GLU A 523 23.42 9.80 41.04
CA GLU A 523 24.38 9.42 39.99
C GLU A 523 23.76 8.55 38.90
N THR A 524 22.47 8.20 39.00
CA THR A 524 21.76 7.40 37.95
C THR A 524 21.94 8.09 36.61
N PRO A 525 22.41 7.36 35.56
CA PRO A 525 22.66 7.93 34.25
C PRO A 525 21.40 8.48 33.60
N VAL A 526 21.48 9.68 33.05
CA VAL A 526 20.46 10.34 32.24
C VAL A 526 21.07 10.79 30.93
N VAL A 527 20.30 10.69 29.83
CA VAL A 527 20.68 11.29 28.54
C VAL A 527 19.54 12.13 28.00
N ILE A 528 19.83 13.38 27.69
CA ILE A 528 18.95 14.27 26.94
C ILE A 528 19.27 14.07 25.46
N CYS A 529 18.29 13.59 24.71
CA CYS A 529 18.40 13.26 23.28
C CYS A 529 17.63 14.31 22.49
N ARG A 530 18.34 15.12 21.74
CA ARG A 530 17.77 16.23 20.97
C ARG A 530 17.82 15.94 19.49
N GLN A 531 16.74 16.23 18.76
CA GLN A 531 16.66 16.16 17.27
C GLN A 531 17.12 14.81 16.70
N ILE A 532 16.72 13.70 17.32
CA ILE A 532 17.13 12.33 16.96
C ILE A 532 16.86 12.08 15.48
N GLY A 533 17.87 11.57 14.77
CA GLY A 533 17.79 11.25 13.34
C GLY A 533 17.79 12.48 12.42
N ARG A 534 18.13 13.68 12.91
CA ARG A 534 18.18 14.94 12.16
C ARG A 534 19.58 15.54 12.10
N ALA A 535 19.78 16.58 11.29
CA ALA A 535 21.09 17.19 11.11
C ALA A 535 21.68 17.76 12.41
N GLU A 536 20.83 18.23 13.32
CA GLU A 536 21.21 18.83 14.60
C GLU A 536 21.13 17.82 15.77
N GLU A 537 21.22 16.53 15.47
CA GLU A 537 21.19 15.45 16.45
C GLU A 537 22.28 15.64 17.50
N SER A 538 21.89 15.60 18.79
CA SER A 538 22.85 15.69 19.89
C SER A 538 22.39 14.90 21.12
N TYR A 539 23.36 14.48 21.93
CA TYR A 539 23.17 13.68 23.14
C TYR A 539 23.95 14.29 24.30
N THR A 540 23.24 14.73 25.34
CA THR A 540 23.84 15.30 26.52
C THR A 540 23.71 14.35 27.70
N HIS A 541 24.84 13.82 28.16
CA HIS A 541 24.89 12.96 29.34
C HIS A 541 24.81 13.78 30.62
N ARG A 542 23.99 13.35 31.58
CA ARG A 542 23.77 13.93 32.89
C ARG A 542 23.62 12.82 33.94
N ASP A 543 23.75 13.19 35.19
CA ASP A 543 23.27 12.39 36.31
C ASP A 543 21.87 12.85 36.70
N LEU A 544 21.05 11.96 37.28
CA LEU A 544 19.67 12.27 37.66
C LEU A 544 19.59 13.48 38.59
N GLY A 545 20.50 13.57 39.55
CA GLY A 545 20.57 14.73 40.47
C GLY A 545 20.92 16.07 39.81
N SER A 546 21.50 16.04 38.61
CA SER A 546 21.88 17.22 37.84
C SER A 546 21.00 17.49 36.60
N LEU A 547 19.91 16.71 36.44
CA LEU A 547 18.96 16.95 35.36
C LEU A 547 18.21 18.26 35.58
N ASP A 548 18.46 19.25 34.71
CA ASP A 548 17.81 20.56 34.75
C ASP A 548 16.84 20.71 33.56
N PRO A 549 15.57 21.11 33.80
CA PRO A 549 14.63 21.44 32.72
C PRO A 549 15.14 22.50 31.75
N ALA A 550 16.04 23.41 32.18
CA ALA A 550 16.64 24.42 31.32
C ALA A 550 17.53 23.83 30.20
N ASP A 551 18.03 22.60 30.36
CA ASP A 551 18.82 21.89 29.34
C ASP A 551 17.94 21.23 28.27
N VAL A 552 16.61 21.32 28.39
CA VAL A 552 15.64 20.53 27.59
C VAL A 552 14.65 21.43 26.85
N ASP A 553 14.42 21.17 25.60
CA ASP A 553 13.41 21.86 24.79
C ASP A 553 12.35 20.89 24.23
N MET A 554 11.41 21.41 23.43
CA MET A 554 10.34 20.63 22.82
C MET A 554 10.81 19.59 21.77
N PHE A 555 12.07 19.67 21.33
CA PHE A 555 12.68 18.72 20.39
C PHE A 555 13.47 17.62 21.08
N CYS A 556 13.40 17.57 22.41
CA CYS A 556 14.10 16.59 23.22
C CYS A 556 13.20 15.46 23.68
N MET A 557 13.80 14.30 23.83
CA MET A 557 13.36 13.26 24.74
C MET A 557 14.43 12.98 25.78
N VAL A 558 14.05 12.47 26.95
CA VAL A 558 14.99 12.20 28.04
C VAL A 558 14.89 10.70 28.40
N ILE A 559 16.03 10.01 28.41
CA ILE A 559 16.15 8.65 28.90
C ILE A 559 16.79 8.68 30.28
N VAL A 560 16.07 8.21 31.29
CA VAL A 560 16.56 8.05 32.66
C VAL A 560 16.81 6.57 32.92
N GLY A 561 18.03 6.22 33.28
CA GLY A 561 18.42 4.85 33.57
C GLY A 561 17.73 4.28 34.83
N SER A 562 17.77 2.95 34.99
CA SER A 562 17.48 2.25 36.24
C SER A 562 18.69 2.30 37.19
N SER A 563 18.56 1.75 38.40
CA SER A 563 19.69 1.59 39.33
C SER A 563 20.82 0.73 38.73
N GLN A 564 20.51 -0.11 37.74
CA GLN A 564 21.45 -1.01 37.06
C GLN A 564 22.10 -0.41 35.82
N THR A 565 21.60 0.72 35.31
CA THR A 565 22.14 1.34 34.08
C THR A 565 23.57 1.82 34.28
N ARG A 566 24.43 1.59 33.31
CA ARG A 566 25.86 1.91 33.36
C ARG A 566 26.28 2.73 32.15
N ARG A 567 27.28 3.57 32.35
CA ARG A 567 28.04 4.23 31.28
C ARG A 567 29.29 3.43 30.93
N PHE A 568 29.59 3.32 29.66
CA PHE A 568 30.79 2.69 29.15
C PHE A 568 31.46 3.58 28.11
N GLN A 569 32.69 3.97 28.38
CA GLN A 569 33.50 4.78 27.47
C GLN A 569 34.80 4.03 27.18
N PRO A 570 34.89 3.33 26.03
CA PRO A 570 36.02 2.43 25.71
C PRO A 570 37.33 3.22 25.47
N VAL A 571 37.23 4.46 25.01
CA VAL A 571 38.38 5.32 24.69
C VAL A 571 38.21 6.66 25.38
N LYS A 572 39.24 7.16 26.03
CA LYS A 572 39.24 8.48 26.66
C LYS A 572 38.88 9.56 25.63
N ASN A 573 37.88 10.37 25.94
CA ASN A 573 37.27 11.38 25.04
C ASN A 573 36.56 10.79 23.80
N GLY A 574 36.31 9.48 23.75
CA GLY A 574 35.47 8.82 22.75
C GLY A 574 33.96 8.87 23.10
N PRO A 575 33.11 8.25 22.30
CA PRO A 575 31.69 8.21 22.58
C PRO A 575 31.41 7.47 23.89
N THR A 576 30.48 7.98 24.66
CA THR A 576 29.97 7.34 25.89
C THR A 576 28.74 6.51 25.53
N HIS A 577 28.83 5.20 25.75
CA HIS A 577 27.70 4.29 25.60
C HIS A 577 26.91 4.17 26.90
N LEU A 578 25.62 3.96 26.77
CA LEU A 578 24.69 3.67 27.86
C LEU A 578 24.09 2.28 27.69
N PHE A 579 24.10 1.47 28.72
CA PHE A 579 23.49 0.14 28.69
C PHE A 579 22.90 -0.25 30.03
N THR A 580 21.84 -1.06 30.00
CA THR A 580 21.24 -1.65 31.20
C THR A 580 21.45 -3.16 31.15
N PRO A 581 22.25 -3.74 32.09
CA PRO A 581 22.57 -5.17 32.09
C PRO A 581 21.32 -6.04 32.31
N ARG A 582 21.28 -7.21 31.68
CA ARG A 582 20.26 -8.27 31.92
C ARG A 582 20.73 -9.38 32.84
N GLY A 583 21.87 -9.20 33.53
CA GLY A 583 22.41 -10.19 34.47
C GLY A 583 23.05 -11.41 33.83
N TYR A 584 23.40 -11.41 32.53
CA TYR A 584 24.03 -12.56 31.87
C TYR A 584 25.36 -12.99 32.50
N LEU A 585 26.12 -12.05 33.07
CA LEU A 585 27.42 -12.31 33.69
C LEU A 585 27.28 -12.82 35.14
N ASN A 586 26.11 -12.72 35.75
CA ASN A 586 25.83 -13.18 37.12
C ASN A 586 25.19 -14.57 37.12
N ARG A 587 25.25 -15.34 36.04
CA ARG A 587 24.77 -16.73 35.96
C ARG A 587 25.68 -17.63 36.81
N GLY A 588 25.39 -17.80 38.08
CA GLY A 588 26.16 -18.59 39.01
C GLY A 588 26.06 -18.08 40.45
N GLU A 589 25.68 -16.84 40.62
CA GLU A 589 25.26 -16.32 41.92
C GLU A 589 23.74 -16.43 41.95
N ASP A 590 23.18 -17.27 42.79
CA ASP A 590 21.73 -17.36 43.08
C ASP A 590 21.23 -15.93 43.28
N PRO A 591 20.18 -15.48 42.58
CA PRO A 591 19.51 -14.26 42.95
C PRO A 591 18.87 -14.53 44.34
N LYS A 592 19.61 -14.25 45.39
CA LYS A 592 19.06 -14.24 46.73
C LYS A 592 18.11 -13.06 46.81
N GLU A 593 16.83 -13.42 46.97
CA GLU A 593 15.62 -12.74 47.47
C GLU A 593 15.53 -11.23 47.29
#